data_269143ca001a046f9bda048e3e9d9f2b
#
_entry.id   269143ca001a046f9bda048e3e9d9f2b
#
_cell.length_a   1.000
_cell.length_b   1.000
_cell.length_c   1.000
_cell.angle_alpha   90.00
_cell.angle_beta   90.00
_cell.angle_gamma   90.00
#
_symmetry.space_group_name_H-M   'P 1'
#
loop_
_entity.id
_entity.type
_entity.pdbx_description
1 polymer ?
#
loop_
_entity_poly.entity_id
_entity_poly.type
_entity_poly.pdbx_seq_one_letter_code
_entity_poly.pdbx_strand_id
1 'polypeptide(L)'
;FISPPSKGTSLTFKCKVGITVIWLLLGAVLGYLFLVIAFCLPTNRMRSHLESTPDVFYNGSVALVKDDLATHLDYLTEATILSEAIYDGNESPFVKAAAIYSVLPPEGDENWSYRKLISSLSATNESAHGPYDRYWQGQLAILRPLLLLLDYKDILRLNTLVQLFLMLWIAHLLSCHSLTHLLFPLALMFCSLTPIATGICLQYTPCFLIMAIGCVVLLRHTNIINKFNWLFFLSLGMATSYFDFLTYPLVTLGIPLILYLQLETSSPSQRFFQITTCSLSWGIGYIGFWAEKWLLGSVILQENLFSEAYNSIILRSSHETLGQTITYMATLKNNLQAYDLRTWKILWLLLFLVTIVLALHRHCLTLHNILAFSPLCLVACMPFVWYYFTQNHSYIHFGFTHRELSITFFALSCFLVQLCNSAHIE
;
A
#
# COMPACT_ATOMS: atom_id res chain seq x y z
N PHE A 1 12.43 2.22 -45.13
CA PHE A 1 11.79 3.53 -44.88
C PHE A 1 10.77 3.29 -43.75
N ILE A 2 11.21 3.47 -42.50
CA ILE A 2 10.30 3.51 -41.35
C ILE A 2 9.90 4.98 -41.19
N SER A 3 8.64 5.30 -41.42
CA SER A 3 8.11 6.62 -41.19
C SER A 3 8.29 7.01 -39.71
N PRO A 4 8.71 8.26 -39.42
CA PRO A 4 8.85 8.71 -38.02
C PRO A 4 7.49 8.64 -37.32
N PRO A 5 7.44 8.29 -36.01
CA PRO A 5 6.20 8.20 -35.27
C PRO A 5 5.50 9.57 -35.30
N SER A 6 4.23 9.57 -35.68
CA SER A 6 3.38 10.75 -35.69
C SER A 6 3.48 11.43 -34.31
N LYS A 7 3.79 12.73 -34.29
CA LYS A 7 3.70 13.58 -33.09
C LYS A 7 2.27 13.55 -32.61
N GLY A 8 1.94 12.60 -31.72
CA GLY A 8 0.68 12.64 -30.98
C GLY A 8 0.60 13.97 -30.26
N THR A 9 -0.48 14.71 -30.47
CA THR A 9 -0.75 15.99 -29.84
C THR A 9 -0.64 15.82 -28.32
N SER A 10 0.46 16.31 -27.73
CA SER A 10 0.64 16.31 -26.27
C SER A 10 -0.48 17.19 -25.67
N LEU A 11 -1.26 16.62 -24.75
CA LEU A 11 -2.27 17.38 -24.02
C LEU A 11 -1.65 18.61 -23.37
N THR A 12 -2.28 19.77 -23.52
CA THR A 12 -1.83 21.00 -22.84
C THR A 12 -1.90 20.84 -21.32
N PHE A 13 -1.08 21.59 -20.60
CA PHE A 13 -1.08 21.56 -19.11
C PHE A 13 -2.48 21.83 -18.54
N LYS A 14 -3.21 22.83 -19.07
CA LYS A 14 -4.59 23.14 -18.66
C LYS A 14 -5.54 21.94 -18.85
N CYS A 15 -5.40 21.21 -19.95
CA CYS A 15 -6.20 20.02 -20.22
C CYS A 15 -5.89 18.90 -19.21
N LYS A 16 -4.62 18.68 -18.88
CA LYS A 16 -4.21 17.70 -17.86
C LYS A 16 -4.79 18.05 -16.49
N VAL A 17 -4.72 19.30 -16.07
CA VAL A 17 -5.31 19.78 -14.81
C VAL A 17 -6.83 19.54 -14.79
N GLY A 18 -7.54 19.91 -15.85
CA GLY A 18 -8.98 19.65 -15.96
C GLY A 18 -9.34 18.17 -15.86
N ILE A 19 -8.61 17.31 -16.57
CA ILE A 19 -8.81 15.85 -16.50
C ILE A 19 -8.53 15.33 -15.07
N THR A 20 -7.46 15.81 -14.42
CA THR A 20 -7.14 15.41 -13.04
C THR A 20 -8.28 15.73 -12.08
N VAL A 21 -8.81 16.94 -12.12
CA VAL A 21 -9.92 17.35 -11.25
C VAL A 21 -11.18 16.50 -11.52
N ILE A 22 -11.55 16.33 -12.79
CA ILE A 22 -12.70 15.49 -13.15
C ILE A 22 -12.49 14.05 -12.69
N TRP A 23 -11.27 13.50 -12.82
CA TRP A 23 -10.94 12.13 -12.44
C TRP A 23 -11.03 11.91 -10.94
N LEU A 24 -10.55 12.87 -10.14
CA LEU A 24 -10.67 12.88 -8.68
C LEU A 24 -12.16 12.91 -8.28
N LEU A 25 -12.92 13.90 -8.73
CA LEU A 25 -14.34 14.03 -8.39
C LEU A 25 -15.17 12.81 -8.78
N LEU A 26 -14.94 12.26 -9.98
CA LEU A 26 -15.62 11.05 -10.43
C LEU A 26 -15.27 9.85 -9.54
N GLY A 27 -13.98 9.72 -9.20
CA GLY A 27 -13.50 8.67 -8.29
C GLY A 27 -14.15 8.78 -6.91
N ALA A 28 -14.23 9.98 -6.34
CA ALA A 28 -14.84 10.20 -5.03
C ALA A 28 -16.35 9.85 -5.03
N VAL A 29 -17.08 10.29 -6.05
CA VAL A 29 -18.50 9.94 -6.20
C VAL A 29 -18.69 8.43 -6.32
N LEU A 30 -17.93 7.77 -7.19
CA LEU A 30 -18.02 6.32 -7.37
C LEU A 30 -17.60 5.54 -6.11
N GLY A 31 -16.48 5.94 -5.49
CA GLY A 31 -15.99 5.32 -4.26
C GLY A 31 -17.00 5.43 -3.12
N TYR A 32 -17.61 6.61 -2.95
CA TYR A 32 -18.65 6.81 -1.95
C TYR A 32 -19.90 5.97 -2.25
N LEU A 33 -20.36 5.91 -3.50
CA LEU A 33 -21.52 5.09 -3.89
C LEU A 33 -21.26 3.60 -3.65
N PHE A 34 -20.05 3.09 -3.89
CA PHE A 34 -19.71 1.71 -3.58
C PHE A 34 -19.81 1.42 -2.08
N LEU A 35 -19.37 2.34 -1.22
CA LEU A 35 -19.56 2.21 0.23
C LEU A 35 -21.05 2.25 0.61
N VAL A 36 -21.83 3.20 0.07
CA VAL A 36 -23.28 3.27 0.33
C VAL A 36 -23.96 1.97 -0.04
N ILE A 37 -23.67 1.41 -1.23
CA ILE A 37 -24.22 0.11 -1.67
C ILE A 37 -23.80 -1.01 -0.68
N ALA A 38 -22.54 -1.03 -0.26
CA ALA A 38 -22.08 -2.00 0.71
C ALA A 38 -22.82 -1.88 2.05
N PHE A 39 -23.07 -0.66 2.53
CA PHE A 39 -23.82 -0.44 3.78
C PHE A 39 -25.35 -0.68 3.65
N CYS A 40 -25.88 -0.86 2.43
CA CYS A 40 -27.24 -1.38 2.22
C CYS A 40 -27.35 -2.90 2.44
N LEU A 41 -26.25 -3.64 2.48
CA LEU A 41 -26.25 -5.09 2.63
C LEU A 41 -26.62 -5.50 4.07
N PRO A 42 -27.41 -6.59 4.24
CA PRO A 42 -27.84 -7.06 5.54
C PRO A 42 -26.66 -7.63 6.35
N THR A 43 -26.60 -7.32 7.64
CA THR A 43 -25.47 -7.69 8.52
C THR A 43 -25.63 -9.03 9.21
N ASN A 44 -26.87 -9.56 9.35
CA ASN A 44 -27.14 -10.78 10.11
C ASN A 44 -26.27 -11.97 9.67
N ARG A 45 -26.15 -12.20 8.36
CA ARG A 45 -25.31 -13.27 7.82
C ARG A 45 -23.81 -12.99 7.95
N MET A 46 -23.39 -11.74 7.85
CA MET A 46 -22.01 -11.33 8.10
C MET A 46 -21.62 -11.61 9.56
N ARG A 47 -22.53 -11.32 10.52
CA ARG A 47 -22.33 -11.60 11.94
C ARG A 47 -22.18 -13.10 12.19
N SER A 48 -23.05 -13.95 11.61
CA SER A 48 -22.94 -15.41 11.78
C SER A 48 -21.62 -15.98 11.24
N HIS A 49 -21.08 -15.43 10.16
CA HIS A 49 -19.76 -15.83 9.62
C HIS A 49 -18.56 -15.34 10.46
N LEU A 50 -18.80 -14.46 11.43
CA LEU A 50 -17.79 -13.99 12.38
C LEU A 50 -17.93 -14.59 13.78
N GLU A 51 -18.97 -15.35 14.11
CA GLU A 51 -19.21 -15.89 15.45
C GLU A 51 -18.07 -16.75 15.99
N SER A 52 -17.36 -17.49 15.13
CA SER A 52 -16.21 -18.31 15.51
C SER A 52 -14.87 -17.57 15.46
N THR A 53 -14.88 -16.27 15.16
CA THR A 53 -13.67 -15.47 14.88
C THR A 53 -13.05 -14.82 16.14
N PRO A 54 -13.82 -14.41 17.17
CA PRO A 54 -13.28 -13.64 18.30
C PRO A 54 -12.08 -14.29 18.98
N ASP A 55 -12.07 -15.62 19.14
CA ASP A 55 -10.99 -16.33 19.80
C ASP A 55 -9.62 -16.16 19.12
N VAL A 56 -9.61 -15.87 17.81
CA VAL A 56 -8.37 -15.57 17.07
C VAL A 56 -7.70 -14.33 17.64
N PHE A 57 -8.46 -13.37 18.16
CA PHE A 57 -7.98 -12.07 18.62
C PHE A 57 -7.68 -12.02 20.14
N TYR A 58 -7.89 -13.12 20.86
CA TYR A 58 -7.77 -13.15 22.31
C TYR A 58 -6.37 -12.75 22.82
N ASN A 59 -5.33 -13.11 22.11
CA ASN A 59 -3.94 -12.83 22.51
C ASN A 59 -3.40 -11.47 22.00
N GLY A 60 -4.24 -10.60 21.43
CA GLY A 60 -3.81 -9.34 20.86
C GLY A 60 -2.93 -9.52 19.62
N SER A 61 -1.88 -8.71 19.47
CA SER A 61 -0.93 -8.85 18.36
C SER A 61 -0.07 -10.10 18.50
N VAL A 62 0.07 -10.88 17.42
CA VAL A 62 0.81 -12.16 17.41
C VAL A 62 1.84 -12.16 16.30
N ALA A 63 3.08 -12.59 16.62
CA ALA A 63 4.08 -12.95 15.62
C ALA A 63 3.84 -14.39 15.16
N LEU A 64 3.68 -14.59 13.85
CA LEU A 64 3.50 -15.94 13.26
C LEU A 64 4.75 -16.79 13.40
N VAL A 65 5.91 -16.17 13.36
CA VAL A 65 7.20 -16.78 13.60
C VAL A 65 7.79 -16.13 14.84
N LYS A 66 8.21 -16.97 15.81
CA LYS A 66 8.80 -16.49 17.06
C LYS A 66 10.00 -15.57 16.78
N ASP A 67 10.04 -14.43 17.45
CA ASP A 67 11.10 -13.42 17.37
C ASP A 67 11.25 -12.76 15.98
N ASP A 68 10.29 -12.96 15.07
CA ASP A 68 10.26 -12.31 13.75
C ASP A 68 9.22 -11.19 13.71
N LEU A 69 9.69 -9.95 13.87
CA LEU A 69 8.85 -8.75 13.88
C LEU A 69 8.10 -8.52 12.56
N ALA A 70 8.67 -8.96 11.43
CA ALA A 70 8.03 -8.81 10.13
C ALA A 70 6.75 -9.64 9.99
N THR A 71 6.61 -10.69 10.81
CA THR A 71 5.45 -11.58 10.80
C THR A 71 4.35 -11.19 11.79
N HIS A 72 4.46 -10.03 12.42
CA HIS A 72 3.43 -9.52 13.32
C HIS A 72 2.13 -9.22 12.59
N LEU A 73 1.02 -9.68 13.18
CA LEU A 73 -0.36 -9.36 12.78
C LEU A 73 -0.92 -8.28 13.70
N ASP A 74 -1.52 -7.27 13.15
CA ASP A 74 -2.18 -6.20 13.91
C ASP A 74 -3.66 -6.54 14.15
N TYR A 75 -3.91 -7.31 15.18
CA TYR A 75 -5.26 -7.72 15.54
C TYR A 75 -6.15 -6.57 16.04
N LEU A 76 -5.56 -5.47 16.52
CA LEU A 76 -6.31 -4.30 16.95
C LEU A 76 -7.02 -3.64 15.76
N THR A 77 -6.28 -3.40 14.70
CA THR A 77 -6.84 -2.83 13.47
C THR A 77 -7.75 -3.82 12.74
N GLU A 78 -7.38 -5.10 12.73
CA GLU A 78 -8.18 -6.16 12.11
C GLU A 78 -9.57 -6.27 12.77
N ALA A 79 -9.63 -6.28 14.11
CA ALA A 79 -10.89 -6.30 14.85
C ALA A 79 -11.72 -5.03 14.60
N THR A 80 -11.08 -3.89 14.41
CA THR A 80 -11.75 -2.63 14.05
C THR A 80 -12.40 -2.74 12.66
N ILE A 81 -11.67 -3.20 11.65
CA ILE A 81 -12.20 -3.41 10.28
C ILE A 81 -13.41 -4.35 10.29
N LEU A 82 -13.33 -5.46 11.05
CA LEU A 82 -14.45 -6.41 11.17
C LEU A 82 -15.64 -5.79 11.91
N SER A 83 -15.40 -5.01 12.97
CA SER A 83 -16.43 -4.26 13.67
C SER A 83 -17.16 -3.26 12.77
N GLU A 84 -16.42 -2.51 11.95
CA GLU A 84 -16.96 -1.59 10.95
C GLU A 84 -17.77 -2.33 9.88
N ALA A 85 -17.29 -3.50 9.46
CA ALA A 85 -17.98 -4.32 8.45
C ALA A 85 -19.35 -4.82 8.91
N ILE A 86 -19.55 -5.10 10.20
CA ILE A 86 -20.83 -5.62 10.75
C ILE A 86 -21.64 -4.57 11.51
N TYR A 87 -21.22 -3.29 11.45
CA TYR A 87 -21.96 -2.21 12.10
C TYR A 87 -23.38 -2.08 11.51
N ASP A 88 -24.38 -2.03 12.37
CA ASP A 88 -25.81 -2.05 12.03
C ASP A 88 -26.63 -1.07 12.88
N GLY A 89 -26.14 0.16 13.05
CA GLY A 89 -26.89 1.22 13.70
C GLY A 89 -28.08 1.73 12.87
N ASN A 90 -28.85 2.63 13.43
CA ASN A 90 -30.07 3.18 12.81
C ASN A 90 -29.81 4.25 11.74
N GLU A 91 -28.55 4.69 11.56
CA GLU A 91 -28.20 5.72 10.60
C GLU A 91 -28.46 5.23 9.18
N SER A 92 -28.72 6.19 8.27
CA SER A 92 -28.87 5.86 6.86
C SER A 92 -27.57 5.30 6.27
N PRO A 93 -27.62 4.46 5.21
CA PRO A 93 -26.41 3.96 4.54
C PRO A 93 -25.48 5.09 4.07
N PHE A 94 -26.02 6.26 3.73
CA PHE A 94 -25.23 7.44 3.37
C PHE A 94 -24.40 7.95 4.54
N VAL A 95 -25.00 8.06 5.73
CA VAL A 95 -24.29 8.49 6.95
C VAL A 95 -23.26 7.43 7.36
N LYS A 96 -23.64 6.13 7.35
CA LYS A 96 -22.70 5.03 7.66
C LYS A 96 -21.48 5.03 6.74
N ALA A 97 -21.66 5.27 5.44
CA ALA A 97 -20.57 5.34 4.47
C ALA A 97 -19.67 6.59 4.66
N ALA A 98 -20.22 7.68 5.19
CA ALA A 98 -19.44 8.87 5.50
C ALA A 98 -18.68 8.76 6.82
N ALA A 99 -19.32 8.24 7.88
CA ALA A 99 -18.75 8.18 9.22
C ALA A 99 -17.92 6.93 9.49
N ILE A 100 -18.24 5.80 8.85
CA ILE A 100 -17.61 4.49 9.11
C ILE A 100 -17.65 4.16 10.62
N TYR A 101 -18.84 3.94 11.13
CA TYR A 101 -19.03 3.65 12.55
C TYR A 101 -18.52 2.26 12.93
N SER A 102 -18.04 2.15 14.16
CA SER A 102 -17.77 0.88 14.83
C SER A 102 -18.23 0.91 16.29
N VAL A 103 -18.60 -0.23 16.82
CA VAL A 103 -18.98 -0.36 18.23
C VAL A 103 -17.77 -0.11 19.12
N LEU A 104 -17.93 0.65 20.19
CA LEU A 104 -16.90 0.88 21.19
C LEU A 104 -16.95 -0.25 22.23
N PRO A 105 -15.84 -0.95 22.52
CA PRO A 105 -15.81 -1.94 23.59
C PRO A 105 -15.92 -1.26 24.97
N PRO A 106 -16.35 -1.99 26.00
CA PRO A 106 -16.32 -1.51 27.38
C PRO A 106 -14.90 -1.08 27.77
N GLU A 107 -14.78 -0.14 28.71
CA GLU A 107 -13.50 0.32 29.23
C GLU A 107 -12.65 -0.83 29.80
N GLY A 108 -11.35 -0.76 29.61
CA GLY A 108 -10.35 -1.73 30.05
C GLY A 108 -9.37 -2.10 28.95
N ASP A 109 -8.09 -2.26 29.28
CA ASP A 109 -7.01 -2.46 28.31
C ASP A 109 -6.80 -3.93 27.90
N GLU A 110 -7.19 -4.88 28.76
CA GLU A 110 -6.96 -6.30 28.48
C GLU A 110 -7.85 -6.81 27.35
N ASN A 111 -7.23 -7.52 26.40
CA ASN A 111 -7.89 -8.19 25.28
C ASN A 111 -8.80 -7.27 24.44
N TRP A 112 -8.34 -6.02 24.20
CA TRP A 112 -9.16 -5.02 23.51
C TRP A 112 -9.70 -5.52 22.17
N SER A 113 -8.90 -6.17 21.34
CA SER A 113 -9.30 -6.67 20.03
C SER A 113 -10.42 -7.72 20.12
N TYR A 114 -10.30 -8.66 21.09
CA TYR A 114 -11.30 -9.65 21.36
C TYR A 114 -12.62 -9.00 21.83
N ARG A 115 -12.53 -8.10 22.83
CA ARG A 115 -13.72 -7.39 23.35
C ARG A 115 -14.40 -6.53 22.29
N LYS A 116 -13.63 -5.87 21.44
CA LYS A 116 -14.12 -5.07 20.31
C LYS A 116 -15.02 -5.91 19.41
N LEU A 117 -14.57 -7.10 19.03
CA LEU A 117 -15.33 -7.97 18.12
C LEU A 117 -16.54 -8.60 18.82
N ILE A 118 -16.39 -9.08 20.07
CA ILE A 118 -17.52 -9.61 20.87
C ILE A 118 -18.60 -8.56 21.07
N SER A 119 -18.22 -7.33 21.45
CA SER A 119 -19.18 -6.23 21.61
C SER A 119 -19.90 -5.92 20.30
N SER A 120 -19.20 -6.00 19.16
CA SER A 120 -19.78 -5.76 17.85
C SER A 120 -20.76 -6.86 17.43
N LEU A 121 -20.47 -8.13 17.76
CA LEU A 121 -21.35 -9.27 17.46
C LEU A 121 -22.62 -9.24 18.30
N SER A 122 -22.52 -8.81 19.56
CA SER A 122 -23.67 -8.69 20.50
C SER A 122 -24.32 -7.31 20.50
N ALA A 123 -23.88 -6.39 19.62
CA ALA A 123 -24.35 -5.02 19.61
C ALA A 123 -25.84 -4.91 19.28
N THR A 124 -26.49 -4.02 20.02
CA THR A 124 -27.85 -3.54 19.77
C THR A 124 -27.78 -2.09 19.27
N ASN A 125 -28.91 -1.54 18.87
CA ASN A 125 -28.99 -0.13 18.43
C ASN A 125 -28.61 0.88 19.53
N GLU A 126 -28.58 0.45 20.80
CA GLU A 126 -28.22 1.28 21.97
C GLU A 126 -26.74 1.14 22.34
N SER A 127 -25.97 0.28 21.65
CA SER A 127 -24.57 0.07 21.94
C SER A 127 -23.76 1.33 21.61
N ALA A 128 -22.83 1.71 22.50
CA ALA A 128 -21.92 2.83 22.25
C ALA A 128 -21.10 2.59 20.97
N HIS A 129 -21.05 3.59 20.12
CA HIS A 129 -20.31 3.54 18.86
C HIS A 129 -19.60 4.87 18.59
N GLY A 130 -18.61 4.84 17.72
CA GLY A 130 -17.84 6.03 17.33
C GLY A 130 -17.46 6.00 15.85
N PRO A 131 -17.31 7.17 15.23
CA PRO A 131 -16.90 7.28 13.84
C PRO A 131 -15.40 6.99 13.65
N TYR A 132 -15.04 6.54 12.45
CA TYR A 132 -13.66 6.45 11.96
C TYR A 132 -13.55 7.13 10.60
N ASP A 133 -13.97 8.36 10.53
CA ASP A 133 -14.32 9.15 9.34
C ASP A 133 -13.12 9.80 8.63
N ARG A 134 -11.91 9.70 9.20
CA ARG A 134 -10.67 10.24 8.62
C ARG A 134 -10.25 9.55 7.32
N TYR A 135 -10.57 8.27 7.17
CA TYR A 135 -10.21 7.43 6.04
C TYR A 135 -11.45 7.02 5.25
N TRP A 136 -11.25 6.65 4.01
CA TRP A 136 -12.33 6.12 3.18
C TRP A 136 -12.83 4.76 3.66
N GLN A 137 -11.92 3.90 4.14
CA GLN A 137 -12.18 2.50 4.46
C GLN A 137 -12.82 1.73 3.29
N GLY A 138 -12.35 2.02 2.06
CA GLY A 138 -12.90 1.47 0.82
C GLY A 138 -12.86 -0.06 0.74
N GLN A 139 -11.99 -0.72 1.51
CA GLN A 139 -11.96 -2.18 1.63
C GLN A 139 -13.31 -2.76 2.14
N LEU A 140 -14.12 -1.97 2.87
CA LEU A 140 -15.45 -2.40 3.30
C LEU A 140 -16.40 -2.64 2.13
N ALA A 141 -16.21 -1.93 1.00
CA ALA A 141 -16.99 -2.16 -0.22
C ALA A 141 -16.77 -3.57 -0.81
N ILE A 142 -15.64 -4.20 -0.49
CA ILE A 142 -15.31 -5.57 -0.90
C ILE A 142 -15.56 -6.56 0.24
N LEU A 143 -15.17 -6.22 1.46
CA LEU A 143 -15.25 -7.10 2.62
C LEU A 143 -16.70 -7.46 2.98
N ARG A 144 -17.62 -6.47 2.98
CA ARG A 144 -19.03 -6.71 3.33
C ARG A 144 -19.71 -7.73 2.39
N PRO A 145 -19.62 -7.63 1.05
CA PRO A 145 -20.11 -8.67 0.15
C PRO A 145 -19.45 -10.04 0.38
N LEU A 146 -18.13 -10.07 0.64
CA LEU A 146 -17.44 -11.34 0.92
C LEU A 146 -17.94 -11.99 2.21
N LEU A 147 -18.16 -11.22 3.27
CA LEU A 147 -18.71 -11.72 4.54
C LEU A 147 -20.16 -12.22 4.43
N LEU A 148 -20.91 -11.87 3.38
CA LEU A 148 -22.20 -12.49 3.10
C LEU A 148 -22.07 -13.93 2.62
N LEU A 149 -20.92 -14.30 2.06
CA LEU A 149 -20.72 -15.57 1.36
C LEU A 149 -19.71 -16.49 2.07
N LEU A 150 -18.75 -15.94 2.79
CA LEU A 150 -17.57 -16.63 3.30
C LEU A 150 -17.33 -16.26 4.77
N ASP A 151 -16.80 -17.21 5.52
CA ASP A 151 -16.26 -16.97 6.84
C ASP A 151 -14.95 -16.16 6.78
N TYR A 152 -14.59 -15.50 7.87
CA TYR A 152 -13.35 -14.73 7.95
C TYR A 152 -12.11 -15.53 7.53
N LYS A 153 -11.98 -16.78 8.00
CA LYS A 153 -10.85 -17.67 7.65
C LYS A 153 -10.78 -17.97 6.15
N ASP A 154 -11.92 -18.13 5.49
CA ASP A 154 -11.98 -18.40 4.06
C ASP A 154 -11.64 -17.13 3.24
N ILE A 155 -12.02 -15.94 3.73
CA ILE A 155 -11.58 -14.67 3.15
C ILE A 155 -10.06 -14.53 3.21
N LEU A 156 -9.43 -14.88 4.33
CA LEU A 156 -7.96 -14.87 4.46
C LEU A 156 -7.28 -15.87 3.53
N ARG A 157 -7.84 -17.08 3.37
CA ARG A 157 -7.35 -18.07 2.40
C ARG A 157 -7.47 -17.55 0.97
N LEU A 158 -8.63 -17.00 0.61
CA LEU A 158 -8.85 -16.39 -0.70
C LEU A 158 -7.85 -15.26 -0.95
N ASN A 159 -7.64 -14.36 0.03
CA ASN A 159 -6.65 -13.30 -0.06
C ASN A 159 -5.24 -13.84 -0.34
N THR A 160 -4.80 -14.86 0.40
CA THR A 160 -3.50 -15.51 0.19
C THR A 160 -3.37 -16.06 -1.23
N LEU A 161 -4.41 -16.77 -1.72
CA LEU A 161 -4.40 -17.33 -3.07
C LEU A 161 -4.36 -16.24 -4.15
N VAL A 162 -5.12 -15.16 -3.98
CA VAL A 162 -5.11 -14.01 -4.91
C VAL A 162 -3.74 -13.35 -4.94
N GLN A 163 -3.09 -13.13 -3.79
CA GLN A 163 -1.74 -12.55 -3.72
C GLN A 163 -0.72 -13.43 -4.46
N LEU A 164 -0.72 -14.73 -4.21
CA LEU A 164 0.17 -15.68 -4.89
C LEU A 164 -0.10 -15.71 -6.41
N PHE A 165 -1.36 -15.76 -6.82
CA PHE A 165 -1.74 -15.72 -8.22
C PHE A 165 -1.23 -14.45 -8.92
N LEU A 166 -1.42 -13.28 -8.33
CA LEU A 166 -0.96 -12.02 -8.91
C LEU A 166 0.56 -11.99 -9.04
N MET A 167 1.31 -12.49 -8.06
CA MET A 167 2.77 -12.56 -8.14
C MET A 167 3.25 -13.50 -9.24
N LEU A 168 2.63 -14.67 -9.39
CA LEU A 168 2.92 -15.59 -10.49
C LEU A 168 2.56 -14.98 -11.84
N TRP A 169 1.46 -14.23 -11.90
CA TRP A 169 1.06 -13.54 -13.13
C TRP A 169 2.05 -12.43 -13.51
N ILE A 170 2.53 -11.64 -12.56
CA ILE A 170 3.60 -10.65 -12.80
C ILE A 170 4.86 -11.34 -13.31
N ALA A 171 5.29 -12.45 -12.69
CA ALA A 171 6.44 -13.22 -13.12
C ALA A 171 6.29 -13.75 -14.57
N HIS A 172 5.11 -14.26 -14.91
CA HIS A 172 4.77 -14.68 -16.27
C HIS A 172 4.85 -13.49 -17.25
N LEU A 173 4.26 -12.34 -16.93
CA LEU A 173 4.29 -11.16 -17.79
C LEU A 173 5.71 -10.61 -17.97
N LEU A 174 6.55 -10.61 -16.94
CA LEU A 174 7.96 -10.25 -17.06
C LEU A 174 8.68 -11.18 -18.06
N SER A 175 8.39 -12.47 -18.03
CA SER A 175 8.95 -13.41 -18.99
C SER A 175 8.47 -13.13 -20.44
N CYS A 176 7.20 -12.75 -20.61
CA CYS A 176 6.66 -12.33 -21.91
C CYS A 176 7.31 -11.06 -22.45
N HIS A 177 7.75 -10.15 -21.58
CA HIS A 177 8.49 -8.93 -21.95
C HIS A 177 10.01 -9.12 -22.09
N SER A 178 10.52 -10.36 -22.04
CA SER A 178 11.95 -10.68 -22.04
C SER A 178 12.73 -10.06 -20.87
N LEU A 179 12.03 -9.80 -19.76
CA LEU A 179 12.57 -9.26 -18.51
C LEU A 179 12.82 -10.35 -17.45
N THR A 180 13.20 -11.54 -17.89
CA THR A 180 13.45 -12.71 -17.01
C THR A 180 14.53 -12.44 -15.95
N HIS A 181 15.47 -11.55 -16.22
CA HIS A 181 16.50 -11.12 -15.29
C HIS A 181 15.92 -10.40 -14.04
N LEU A 182 14.67 -9.91 -14.12
CA LEU A 182 13.96 -9.29 -12.99
C LEU A 182 13.22 -10.31 -12.09
N LEU A 183 13.16 -11.59 -12.45
CA LEU A 183 12.45 -12.59 -11.64
C LEU A 183 13.07 -12.76 -10.25
N PHE A 184 14.40 -12.72 -10.15
CA PHE A 184 15.07 -12.78 -8.86
C PHE A 184 14.84 -11.52 -8.01
N PRO A 185 15.02 -10.29 -8.51
CA PRO A 185 14.57 -9.07 -7.82
C PRO A 185 13.10 -9.12 -7.37
N LEU A 186 12.20 -9.60 -8.23
CA LEU A 186 10.78 -9.76 -7.90
C LEU A 186 10.56 -10.71 -6.72
N ALA A 187 11.24 -11.84 -6.70
CA ALA A 187 11.15 -12.81 -5.59
C ALA A 187 11.66 -12.20 -4.28
N LEU A 188 12.78 -11.47 -4.30
CA LEU A 188 13.32 -10.77 -3.13
C LEU A 188 12.34 -9.71 -2.60
N MET A 189 11.77 -8.92 -3.49
CA MET A 189 10.75 -7.93 -3.15
C MET A 189 9.53 -8.61 -2.51
N PHE A 190 9.01 -9.68 -3.11
CA PHE A 190 7.88 -10.42 -2.58
C PHE A 190 8.17 -10.99 -1.18
N CYS A 191 9.34 -11.60 -0.98
CA CYS A 191 9.75 -12.08 0.33
C CYS A 191 9.85 -10.93 1.35
N SER A 192 10.37 -9.76 0.95
CA SER A 192 10.49 -8.60 1.86
C SER A 192 9.16 -7.98 2.28
N LEU A 193 8.08 -8.19 1.53
CA LEU A 193 6.71 -7.85 1.92
C LEU A 193 6.13 -8.79 2.99
N THR A 194 6.82 -9.88 3.30
CA THR A 194 6.39 -10.91 4.26
C THR A 194 5.02 -11.50 3.91
N PRO A 195 4.93 -12.27 2.80
CA PRO A 195 3.65 -12.76 2.26
C PRO A 195 2.87 -13.65 3.22
N ILE A 196 3.55 -14.30 4.18
CA ILE A 196 2.89 -15.07 5.25
C ILE A 196 2.00 -14.18 6.13
N ALA A 197 2.39 -12.92 6.36
CA ALA A 197 1.60 -11.97 7.13
C ALA A 197 0.60 -11.21 6.25
N THR A 198 1.01 -10.72 5.06
CA THR A 198 0.10 -9.97 4.18
C THR A 198 -1.05 -10.80 3.65
N GLY A 199 -0.87 -12.12 3.51
CA GLY A 199 -1.90 -13.03 3.06
C GLY A 199 -3.01 -13.27 4.08
N ILE A 200 -2.73 -13.15 5.38
CA ILE A 200 -3.66 -13.47 6.47
C ILE A 200 -3.99 -12.29 7.37
N CYS A 201 -3.72 -11.06 6.92
CA CYS A 201 -4.10 -9.82 7.60
C CYS A 201 -4.76 -8.87 6.60
N LEU A 202 -6.04 -8.55 6.79
CA LEU A 202 -6.81 -7.69 5.89
C LEU A 202 -6.27 -6.27 5.87
N GLN A 203 -5.70 -5.81 6.99
CA GLN A 203 -5.04 -4.50 7.06
C GLN A 203 -3.91 -4.36 6.03
N TYR A 204 -3.14 -5.42 5.79
CA TYR A 204 -1.99 -5.38 4.88
C TYR A 204 -2.36 -5.62 3.42
N THR A 205 -3.56 -6.11 3.18
CA THR A 205 -4.05 -6.52 1.87
C THR A 205 -4.13 -5.38 0.85
N PRO A 206 -4.67 -4.18 1.16
CA PRO A 206 -4.93 -3.16 0.15
C PRO A 206 -3.68 -2.71 -0.60
N CYS A 207 -2.61 -2.33 0.12
CA CYS A 207 -1.36 -1.89 -0.50
C CYS A 207 -0.74 -2.97 -1.39
N PHE A 208 -0.78 -4.24 -0.93
CA PHE A 208 -0.29 -5.36 -1.74
C PHE A 208 -1.08 -5.52 -3.04
N LEU A 209 -2.42 -5.55 -2.95
CA LEU A 209 -3.27 -5.76 -4.13
C LEU A 209 -3.17 -4.60 -5.13
N ILE A 210 -3.17 -3.35 -4.66
CA ILE A 210 -3.03 -2.18 -5.53
C ILE A 210 -1.69 -2.21 -6.24
N MET A 211 -0.60 -2.47 -5.53
CA MET A 211 0.74 -2.64 -6.09
C MET A 211 0.75 -3.74 -7.16
N ALA A 212 0.27 -4.94 -6.82
CA ALA A 212 0.34 -6.09 -7.72
C ALA A 212 -0.58 -5.92 -8.95
N ILE A 213 -1.82 -5.44 -8.77
CA ILE A 213 -2.73 -5.13 -9.88
C ILE A 213 -2.13 -4.02 -10.75
N GLY A 214 -1.57 -2.98 -10.14
CA GLY A 214 -0.87 -1.91 -10.85
C GLY A 214 0.26 -2.45 -11.73
N CYS A 215 1.09 -3.36 -11.22
CA CYS A 215 2.15 -4.02 -11.99
C CYS A 215 1.57 -4.86 -13.16
N VAL A 216 0.49 -5.62 -12.93
CA VAL A 216 -0.18 -6.39 -14.00
C VAL A 216 -0.72 -5.46 -15.09
N VAL A 217 -1.43 -4.39 -14.72
CA VAL A 217 -1.99 -3.40 -15.65
C VAL A 217 -0.88 -2.72 -16.44
N LEU A 218 0.20 -2.32 -15.78
CA LEU A 218 1.38 -1.72 -16.42
C LEU A 218 1.98 -2.66 -17.48
N LEU A 219 2.25 -3.91 -17.12
CA LEU A 219 2.87 -4.89 -18.03
C LEU A 219 1.94 -5.28 -19.18
N ARG A 220 0.62 -5.32 -18.97
CA ARG A 220 -0.37 -5.64 -20.00
C ARG A 220 -0.62 -4.49 -20.97
N HIS A 221 -0.55 -3.26 -20.51
CA HIS A 221 -0.97 -2.06 -21.24
C HIS A 221 0.13 -1.01 -21.35
N THR A 222 1.39 -1.43 -21.45
CA THR A 222 2.57 -0.57 -21.48
C THR A 222 2.43 0.59 -22.47
N ASN A 223 1.98 0.35 -23.70
CA ASN A 223 1.85 1.40 -24.73
C ASN A 223 0.85 2.50 -24.35
N ILE A 224 -0.25 2.14 -23.66
CA ILE A 224 -1.26 3.11 -23.21
C ILE A 224 -0.70 3.88 -22.01
N ILE A 225 -0.05 3.18 -21.08
CA ILE A 225 0.49 3.80 -19.87
C ILE A 225 1.63 4.74 -20.22
N ASN A 226 2.49 4.42 -21.16
CA ASN A 226 3.54 5.32 -21.64
C ASN A 226 2.98 6.66 -22.14
N LYS A 227 1.78 6.63 -22.74
CA LYS A 227 1.10 7.85 -23.21
C LYS A 227 0.43 8.63 -22.07
N PHE A 228 -0.06 7.93 -21.04
CA PHE A 228 -0.87 8.49 -19.95
C PHE A 228 -0.32 8.10 -18.57
N ASN A 229 1.01 8.03 -18.41
CA ASN A 229 1.67 7.61 -17.17
C ASN A 229 1.21 8.42 -15.95
N TRP A 230 1.05 9.74 -16.12
CA TRP A 230 0.56 10.61 -15.06
C TRP A 230 -0.83 10.22 -14.57
N LEU A 231 -1.75 9.81 -15.46
CA LEU A 231 -3.11 9.38 -15.09
C LEU A 231 -3.08 8.01 -14.40
N PHE A 232 -2.21 7.11 -14.86
CA PHE A 232 -2.02 5.81 -14.24
C PHE A 232 -1.52 5.95 -12.79
N PHE A 233 -0.47 6.73 -12.55
CA PHE A 233 0.04 6.94 -11.19
C PHE A 233 -0.92 7.78 -10.33
N LEU A 234 -1.65 8.73 -10.89
CA LEU A 234 -2.74 9.42 -10.21
C LEU A 234 -3.79 8.40 -9.71
N SER A 235 -4.21 7.47 -10.57
CA SER A 235 -5.20 6.44 -10.22
C SER A 235 -4.69 5.48 -9.14
N LEU A 236 -3.40 5.11 -9.17
CA LEU A 236 -2.80 4.32 -8.09
C LEU A 236 -2.82 5.08 -6.75
N GLY A 237 -2.50 6.38 -6.75
CA GLY A 237 -2.60 7.22 -5.55
C GLY A 237 -4.01 7.30 -5.00
N MET A 238 -5.01 7.53 -5.86
CA MET A 238 -6.43 7.52 -5.49
C MET A 238 -6.86 6.18 -4.89
N ALA A 239 -6.52 5.06 -5.56
CA ALA A 239 -6.85 3.72 -5.07
C ALA A 239 -6.17 3.46 -3.70
N THR A 240 -4.92 3.89 -3.52
CA THR A 240 -4.22 3.75 -2.25
C THR A 240 -4.94 4.53 -1.14
N SER A 241 -5.29 5.79 -1.37
CA SER A 241 -6.04 6.61 -0.41
C SER A 241 -7.43 6.03 -0.10
N TYR A 242 -8.08 5.39 -1.08
CA TYR A 242 -9.41 4.80 -0.90
C TYR A 242 -9.39 3.53 -0.05
N PHE A 243 -8.45 2.62 -0.32
CA PHE A 243 -8.44 1.28 0.28
C PHE A 243 -7.52 1.16 1.49
N ASP A 244 -6.46 1.96 1.58
CA ASP A 244 -5.47 1.93 2.66
C ASP A 244 -5.66 3.09 3.64
N PHE A 245 -5.26 2.88 4.86
CA PHE A 245 -5.31 3.88 5.93
C PHE A 245 -3.94 4.10 6.58
N LEU A 246 -2.95 4.31 5.73
CA LEU A 246 -1.56 4.64 6.09
C LEU A 246 -0.75 3.43 6.60
N THR A 247 -0.91 2.27 5.98
CA THR A 247 -0.12 1.09 6.36
C THR A 247 1.30 1.12 5.76
N TYR A 248 1.42 0.89 4.47
CA TYR A 248 2.67 1.00 3.71
C TYR A 248 2.40 1.48 2.27
N PRO A 249 1.86 2.70 2.13
CA PRO A 249 1.30 3.19 0.87
C PRO A 249 2.31 3.36 -0.26
N LEU A 250 3.58 3.65 0.04
CA LEU A 250 4.59 3.91 -1.01
C LEU A 250 4.85 2.71 -1.92
N VAL A 251 4.60 1.47 -1.49
CA VAL A 251 4.81 0.30 -2.35
C VAL A 251 3.93 0.36 -3.61
N THR A 252 2.77 1.01 -3.51
CA THR A 252 1.84 1.20 -4.64
C THR A 252 2.37 2.19 -5.68
N LEU A 253 3.30 3.06 -5.30
CA LEU A 253 4.07 3.93 -6.19
C LEU A 253 5.37 3.25 -6.61
N GLY A 254 6.21 2.89 -5.64
CA GLY A 254 7.62 2.55 -5.86
C GLY A 254 7.81 1.29 -6.70
N ILE A 255 7.06 0.23 -6.43
CA ILE A 255 7.20 -1.04 -7.16
C ILE A 255 6.73 -0.91 -8.63
N PRO A 256 5.51 -0.37 -8.94
CA PRO A 256 5.14 -0.11 -10.32
C PRO A 256 6.08 0.88 -11.03
N LEU A 257 6.61 1.89 -10.32
CA LEU A 257 7.55 2.85 -10.90
C LEU A 257 8.86 2.21 -11.29
N ILE A 258 9.43 1.30 -10.47
CA ILE A 258 10.62 0.54 -10.82
C ILE A 258 10.37 -0.25 -12.10
N LEU A 259 9.26 -0.99 -12.20
CA LEU A 259 8.92 -1.74 -13.42
C LEU A 259 8.70 -0.84 -14.62
N TYR A 260 8.05 0.32 -14.44
CA TYR A 260 7.88 1.31 -15.52
C TYR A 260 9.21 1.76 -16.09
N LEU A 261 10.19 2.06 -15.22
CA LEU A 261 11.55 2.45 -15.64
C LEU A 261 12.32 1.31 -16.33
N GLN A 262 11.96 0.04 -16.10
CA GLN A 262 12.55 -1.11 -16.80
C GLN A 262 12.00 -1.33 -18.19
N LEU A 263 10.75 -0.92 -18.43
CA LEU A 263 10.10 -1.05 -19.73
C LEU A 263 10.50 0.06 -20.72
N GLU A 264 11.03 1.17 -20.21
CA GLU A 264 11.37 2.36 -20.98
C GLU A 264 12.86 2.43 -21.31
N THR A 265 13.17 2.64 -22.61
CA THR A 265 14.55 2.90 -23.09
C THR A 265 14.85 4.40 -23.09
N SER A 266 14.76 5.01 -21.90
CA SER A 266 14.96 6.46 -21.74
C SER A 266 16.35 6.79 -21.21
N SER A 267 16.87 8.01 -21.54
CA SER A 267 18.08 8.52 -20.93
C SER A 267 17.96 8.72 -19.42
N PRO A 268 19.06 8.74 -18.66
CA PRO A 268 18.99 8.95 -17.20
C PRO A 268 18.23 10.22 -16.81
N SER A 269 18.42 11.33 -17.51
CA SER A 269 17.71 12.58 -17.25
C SER A 269 16.21 12.47 -17.51
N GLN A 270 15.79 11.74 -18.53
CA GLN A 270 14.37 11.47 -18.78
C GLN A 270 13.78 10.57 -17.69
N ARG A 271 14.51 9.56 -17.20
CA ARG A 271 14.09 8.71 -16.08
C ARG A 271 13.91 9.52 -14.80
N PHE A 272 14.80 10.46 -14.47
CA PHE A 272 14.62 11.37 -13.34
C PHE A 272 13.36 12.22 -13.48
N PHE A 273 13.09 12.74 -14.66
CA PHE A 273 11.85 13.48 -14.93
C PHE A 273 10.61 12.60 -14.78
N GLN A 274 10.66 11.36 -15.27
CA GLN A 274 9.57 10.38 -15.12
C GLN A 274 9.32 10.04 -13.66
N ILE A 275 10.37 9.79 -12.85
CA ILE A 275 10.25 9.56 -11.40
C ILE A 275 9.51 10.73 -10.74
N THR A 276 9.94 11.96 -11.02
CA THR A 276 9.34 13.16 -10.44
C THR A 276 7.86 13.30 -10.84
N THR A 277 7.56 13.20 -12.13
CA THR A 277 6.17 13.37 -12.62
C THR A 277 5.23 12.27 -12.15
N CYS A 278 5.67 11.02 -12.14
CA CYS A 278 4.86 9.90 -11.65
C CYS A 278 4.63 9.99 -10.14
N SER A 279 5.66 10.36 -9.37
CA SER A 279 5.55 10.54 -7.92
C SER A 279 4.62 11.70 -7.56
N LEU A 280 4.73 12.84 -8.25
CA LEU A 280 3.82 13.97 -8.07
C LEU A 280 2.38 13.59 -8.44
N SER A 281 2.18 12.86 -9.53
CA SER A 281 0.84 12.42 -9.93
C SER A 281 0.22 11.47 -8.91
N TRP A 282 1.00 10.51 -8.41
CA TRP A 282 0.57 9.62 -7.32
C TRP A 282 0.24 10.42 -6.04
N GLY A 283 1.11 11.35 -5.65
CA GLY A 283 0.90 12.20 -4.48
C GLY A 283 -0.36 13.07 -4.59
N ILE A 284 -0.63 13.65 -5.78
CA ILE A 284 -1.86 14.41 -6.05
C ILE A 284 -3.09 13.50 -5.93
N GLY A 285 -3.03 12.28 -6.47
CA GLY A 285 -4.10 11.30 -6.34
C GLY A 285 -4.35 10.90 -4.88
N TYR A 286 -3.27 10.61 -4.14
CA TYR A 286 -3.32 10.17 -2.76
C TYR A 286 -3.88 11.25 -1.81
N ILE A 287 -3.30 12.46 -1.85
CA ILE A 287 -3.70 13.58 -0.98
C ILE A 287 -5.05 14.15 -1.43
N GLY A 288 -5.24 14.31 -2.74
CA GLY A 288 -6.49 14.85 -3.30
C GLY A 288 -7.69 13.99 -2.92
N PHE A 289 -7.55 12.67 -3.00
CA PHE A 289 -8.63 11.75 -2.66
C PHE A 289 -8.95 11.72 -1.16
N TRP A 290 -7.96 11.93 -0.30
CA TRP A 290 -8.21 12.17 1.13
C TRP A 290 -8.97 13.48 1.37
N ALA A 291 -8.55 14.57 0.72
CA ALA A 291 -9.22 15.86 0.84
C ALA A 291 -10.70 15.76 0.42
N GLU A 292 -11.01 14.99 -0.63
CA GLU A 292 -12.38 14.73 -1.07
C GLU A 292 -13.18 13.92 -0.03
N LYS A 293 -12.57 12.95 0.65
CA LYS A 293 -13.21 12.24 1.77
C LYS A 293 -13.62 13.20 2.88
N TRP A 294 -12.72 14.10 3.27
CA TRP A 294 -13.00 15.07 4.34
C TRP A 294 -14.04 16.09 3.92
N LEU A 295 -14.00 16.56 2.67
CA LEU A 295 -15.01 17.47 2.13
C LEU A 295 -16.41 16.82 2.13
N LEU A 296 -16.51 15.62 1.55
CA LEU A 296 -17.76 14.88 1.44
C LEU A 296 -18.29 14.49 2.84
N GLY A 297 -17.43 13.99 3.71
CA GLY A 297 -17.79 13.65 5.09
C GLY A 297 -18.27 14.89 5.86
N SER A 298 -17.57 16.03 5.74
CA SER A 298 -17.98 17.26 6.42
C SER A 298 -19.35 17.75 5.97
N VAL A 299 -19.68 17.63 4.67
CA VAL A 299 -20.99 18.00 4.15
C VAL A 299 -22.09 17.06 4.64
N ILE A 300 -21.84 15.76 4.68
CA ILE A 300 -22.86 14.75 5.05
C ILE A 300 -23.09 14.73 6.57
N LEU A 301 -22.00 14.77 7.36
CA LEU A 301 -22.06 14.66 8.81
C LEU A 301 -22.32 16.01 9.49
N GLN A 302 -22.24 17.12 8.75
CA GLN A 302 -22.35 18.50 9.26
C GLN A 302 -21.27 18.80 10.33
N GLU A 303 -20.08 18.22 10.18
CA GLU A 303 -18.94 18.36 11.08
C GLU A 303 -17.69 18.81 10.30
N ASN A 304 -16.72 19.43 10.97
CA ASN A 304 -15.48 19.86 10.33
C ASN A 304 -14.40 18.78 10.40
N LEU A 305 -14.41 17.84 9.47
CA LEU A 305 -13.42 16.75 9.41
C LEU A 305 -12.00 17.23 9.03
N PHE A 306 -11.86 18.40 8.42
CA PHE A 306 -10.55 18.96 8.10
C PHE A 306 -9.74 19.29 9.36
N SER A 307 -10.38 19.73 10.43
CA SER A 307 -9.70 20.03 11.70
C SER A 307 -9.12 18.77 12.33
N GLU A 308 -9.89 17.69 12.38
CA GLU A 308 -9.43 16.40 12.91
C GLU A 308 -8.32 15.80 12.05
N ALA A 309 -8.49 15.83 10.73
CA ALA A 309 -7.50 15.35 9.78
C ALA A 309 -6.18 16.13 9.90
N TYR A 310 -6.22 17.46 10.02
CA TYR A 310 -5.04 18.27 10.22
C TYR A 310 -4.28 17.91 11.52
N ASN A 311 -5.00 17.78 12.64
CA ASN A 311 -4.41 17.37 13.91
C ASN A 311 -3.76 15.98 13.80
N SER A 312 -4.39 15.06 13.08
CA SER A 312 -3.85 13.72 12.83
C SER A 312 -2.58 13.76 11.97
N ILE A 313 -2.50 14.63 10.95
CA ILE A 313 -1.28 14.82 10.14
C ILE A 313 -0.15 15.34 11.01
N ILE A 314 -0.41 16.38 11.82
CA ILE A 314 0.59 16.95 12.73
C ILE A 314 1.11 15.88 13.70
N LEU A 315 0.22 15.10 14.31
CA LEU A 315 0.60 14.01 15.21
C LEU A 315 1.48 12.97 14.49
N ARG A 316 1.07 12.52 13.30
CA ARG A 316 1.78 11.48 12.52
C ARG A 316 3.17 11.93 12.04
N SER A 317 3.35 13.21 11.81
CA SER A 317 4.63 13.81 11.41
C SER A 317 5.43 14.37 12.58
N SER A 318 4.93 14.30 13.81
CA SER A 318 5.62 14.83 14.99
C SER A 318 6.90 14.05 15.32
N HIS A 319 7.77 14.67 16.11
CA HIS A 319 8.98 14.07 16.65
C HIS A 319 8.80 13.62 18.11
N GLU A 320 7.57 13.40 18.55
CA GLU A 320 7.26 13.05 19.93
C GLU A 320 6.26 11.88 19.99
N THR A 321 6.43 10.99 20.97
CA THR A 321 5.46 9.96 21.33
C THR A 321 5.50 9.71 22.83
N LEU A 322 4.32 9.62 23.46
CA LEU A 322 4.18 9.35 24.90
C LEU A 322 5.10 10.23 25.79
N GLY A 323 5.26 11.51 25.40
CA GLY A 323 6.12 12.47 26.13
C GLY A 323 7.63 12.28 25.93
N GLN A 324 8.05 11.44 24.97
CA GLN A 324 9.45 11.22 24.62
C GLN A 324 9.75 11.73 23.22
N THR A 325 10.90 12.36 23.03
CA THR A 325 11.38 12.80 21.72
C THR A 325 11.88 11.60 20.91
N ILE A 326 11.37 11.45 19.69
CA ILE A 326 11.79 10.42 18.73
C ILE A 326 12.85 11.02 17.80
N THR A 327 13.94 10.30 17.59
CA THR A 327 14.91 10.67 16.56
C THR A 327 14.62 9.92 15.26
N TYR A 328 14.97 10.54 14.12
CA TYR A 328 14.87 9.89 12.81
C TYR A 328 15.64 8.57 12.77
N MET A 329 16.82 8.51 13.41
CA MET A 329 17.63 7.28 13.49
C MET A 329 16.93 6.17 14.29
N ALA A 330 16.16 6.52 15.33
CA ALA A 330 15.36 5.55 16.07
C ALA A 330 14.23 4.99 15.19
N THR A 331 13.56 5.83 14.40
CA THR A 331 12.54 5.39 13.43
C THR A 331 13.13 4.45 12.39
N LEU A 332 14.30 4.77 11.82
CA LEU A 332 15.00 3.89 10.88
C LEU A 332 15.37 2.55 11.53
N LYS A 333 15.94 2.59 12.73
CA LYS A 333 16.33 1.39 13.47
C LYS A 333 15.13 0.47 13.70
N ASN A 334 13.99 1.02 14.15
CA ASN A 334 12.78 0.22 14.38
C ASN A 334 12.32 -0.50 13.11
N ASN A 335 12.24 0.22 11.98
CA ASN A 335 11.82 -0.38 10.72
C ASN A 335 12.83 -1.39 10.16
N LEU A 336 14.13 -1.15 10.34
CA LEU A 336 15.17 -2.10 9.92
C LEU A 336 15.21 -3.35 10.81
N GLN A 337 14.80 -3.27 12.08
CA GLN A 337 14.74 -4.42 12.98
C GLN A 337 13.77 -5.51 12.51
N ALA A 338 12.76 -5.17 11.72
CA ALA A 338 11.87 -6.16 11.10
C ALA A 338 12.63 -7.16 10.19
N TYR A 339 13.81 -6.77 9.69
CA TYR A 339 14.69 -7.62 8.88
C TYR A 339 15.94 -8.07 9.64
N ASP A 340 15.89 -8.06 10.98
CA ASP A 340 17.06 -8.34 11.82
C ASP A 340 17.42 -9.84 11.94
N LEU A 341 16.62 -10.72 11.37
CA LEU A 341 16.99 -12.12 11.21
C LEU A 341 18.35 -12.21 10.53
N ARG A 342 19.29 -12.91 11.17
CA ARG A 342 20.66 -13.12 10.65
C ARG A 342 20.65 -13.58 9.18
N THR A 343 19.68 -14.41 8.81
CA THR A 343 19.44 -14.90 7.45
C THR A 343 19.25 -13.77 6.43
N TRP A 344 18.45 -12.75 6.73
CA TRP A 344 18.24 -11.61 5.82
C TRP A 344 19.51 -10.80 5.62
N LYS A 345 20.22 -10.47 6.70
CA LYS A 345 21.48 -9.71 6.65
C LYS A 345 22.55 -10.44 5.85
N ILE A 346 22.71 -11.76 6.11
CA ILE A 346 23.67 -12.60 5.40
C ILE A 346 23.28 -12.70 3.92
N LEU A 347 22.02 -12.94 3.61
CA LEU A 347 21.53 -13.05 2.23
C LEU A 347 21.82 -11.78 1.42
N TRP A 348 21.51 -10.62 1.98
CA TRP A 348 21.78 -9.33 1.34
C TRP A 348 23.29 -9.05 1.17
N LEU A 349 24.07 -9.34 2.20
CA LEU A 349 25.52 -9.20 2.12
C LEU A 349 26.10 -10.11 1.05
N LEU A 350 25.72 -11.38 1.00
CA LEU A 350 26.17 -12.33 -0.01
C LEU A 350 25.74 -11.90 -1.41
N LEU A 351 24.48 -11.49 -1.59
CA LEU A 351 23.97 -10.99 -2.87
C LEU A 351 24.79 -9.78 -3.35
N PHE A 352 25.03 -8.82 -2.46
CA PHE A 352 25.84 -7.64 -2.77
C PHE A 352 27.28 -8.01 -3.14
N LEU A 353 27.94 -8.85 -2.36
CA LEU A 353 29.30 -9.31 -2.64
C LEU A 353 29.39 -10.10 -3.95
N VAL A 354 28.49 -11.06 -4.19
CA VAL A 354 28.45 -11.83 -5.44
C VAL A 354 28.24 -10.90 -6.64
N THR A 355 27.34 -9.92 -6.52
CA THR A 355 27.07 -8.98 -7.60
C THR A 355 28.30 -8.10 -7.90
N ILE A 356 28.99 -7.60 -6.85
CA ILE A 356 30.23 -6.84 -7.03
C ILE A 356 31.28 -7.68 -7.73
N VAL A 357 31.49 -8.92 -7.27
CA VAL A 357 32.47 -9.84 -7.87
C VAL A 357 32.15 -10.08 -9.35
N LEU A 358 30.87 -10.36 -9.67
CA LEU A 358 30.43 -10.56 -11.06
C LEU A 358 30.60 -9.31 -11.91
N ALA A 359 30.25 -8.14 -11.37
CA ALA A 359 30.37 -6.87 -12.06
C ALA A 359 31.86 -6.47 -12.31
N LEU A 360 32.74 -6.74 -11.35
CA LEU A 360 34.18 -6.55 -11.49
C LEU A 360 34.77 -7.53 -12.52
N HIS A 361 34.38 -8.79 -12.48
CA HIS A 361 34.84 -9.81 -13.41
C HIS A 361 34.45 -9.50 -14.86
N ARG A 362 33.27 -8.94 -15.07
CA ARG A 362 32.74 -8.57 -16.38
C ARG A 362 33.09 -7.14 -16.81
N HIS A 363 33.89 -6.40 -16.04
CA HIS A 363 34.20 -4.99 -16.28
C HIS A 363 32.98 -4.07 -16.43
N CYS A 364 31.83 -4.43 -15.82
CA CYS A 364 30.57 -3.69 -15.93
C CYS A 364 30.51 -2.45 -15.04
N LEU A 365 31.40 -2.31 -14.04
CA LEU A 365 31.46 -1.17 -13.14
C LEU A 365 32.11 0.03 -13.78
N THR A 366 31.55 0.52 -14.89
CA THR A 366 31.95 1.77 -15.52
C THR A 366 31.13 2.92 -14.93
N LEU A 367 31.73 4.13 -14.90
CA LEU A 367 30.98 5.33 -14.46
C LEU A 367 29.73 5.55 -15.32
N HIS A 368 29.81 5.23 -16.61
CA HIS A 368 28.69 5.31 -17.53
C HIS A 368 27.50 4.43 -17.09
N ASN A 369 27.76 3.15 -16.80
CA ASN A 369 26.70 2.20 -16.35
C ASN A 369 26.13 2.58 -15.01
N ILE A 370 26.98 3.02 -14.05
CA ILE A 370 26.50 3.50 -12.75
C ILE A 370 25.55 4.69 -12.91
N LEU A 371 25.93 5.67 -13.75
CA LEU A 371 25.08 6.84 -14.02
C LEU A 371 23.80 6.46 -14.78
N ALA A 372 23.88 5.52 -15.72
CA ALA A 372 22.71 5.06 -16.49
C ALA A 372 21.62 4.46 -15.59
N PHE A 373 22.00 3.72 -14.55
CA PHE A 373 21.06 3.05 -13.65
C PHE A 373 20.81 3.81 -12.33
N SER A 374 21.51 4.93 -12.09
CA SER A 374 21.34 5.76 -10.87
C SER A 374 19.90 6.21 -10.56
N PRO A 375 18.97 6.38 -11.53
CA PRO A 375 17.58 6.68 -11.23
C PRO A 375 16.91 5.66 -10.29
N LEU A 376 17.31 4.38 -10.35
CA LEU A 376 16.82 3.35 -9.43
C LEU A 376 17.25 3.61 -7.98
N CYS A 377 18.45 4.17 -7.77
CA CYS A 377 18.93 4.54 -6.44
C CYS A 377 18.05 5.65 -5.83
N LEU A 378 17.54 6.59 -6.66
CA LEU A 378 16.61 7.60 -6.19
C LEU A 378 15.28 6.98 -5.71
N VAL A 379 14.75 6.00 -6.45
CA VAL A 379 13.54 5.27 -6.03
C VAL A 379 13.83 4.46 -4.76
N ALA A 380 15.01 3.87 -4.62
CA ALA A 380 15.43 3.16 -3.41
C ALA A 380 15.45 4.05 -2.15
N CYS A 381 15.62 5.36 -2.31
CA CYS A 381 15.62 6.32 -1.22
C CYS A 381 14.22 6.75 -0.76
N MET A 382 13.16 6.48 -1.52
CA MET A 382 11.79 6.93 -1.19
C MET A 382 11.31 6.52 0.21
N PRO A 383 11.51 5.27 0.70
CA PRO A 383 11.08 4.90 2.04
C PRO A 383 11.75 5.74 3.14
N PHE A 384 13.01 6.09 2.98
CA PHE A 384 13.75 6.90 3.95
C PHE A 384 13.21 8.34 4.02
N VAL A 385 12.83 8.90 2.87
CA VAL A 385 12.16 10.21 2.80
C VAL A 385 10.78 10.13 3.46
N TRP A 386 10.03 9.07 3.22
CA TRP A 386 8.73 8.82 3.84
C TRP A 386 8.83 8.75 5.36
N TYR A 387 9.77 7.98 5.90
CA TYR A 387 9.99 7.87 7.35
C TYR A 387 10.39 9.20 8.00
N TYR A 388 11.02 10.10 7.24
CA TYR A 388 11.31 11.45 7.73
C TYR A 388 10.04 12.27 7.90
N PHE A 389 9.13 12.24 6.93
CA PHE A 389 7.88 12.99 6.99
C PHE A 389 6.81 12.35 7.89
N THR A 390 6.85 11.05 8.10
CA THR A 390 5.90 10.31 8.95
C THR A 390 6.57 9.73 10.18
N GLN A 391 7.44 10.51 10.83
CA GLN A 391 8.38 10.00 11.82
C GLN A 391 7.69 9.34 13.01
N ASN A 392 6.71 9.99 13.65
CA ASN A 392 5.92 9.41 14.73
C ASN A 392 5.20 8.14 14.28
N HIS A 393 4.49 8.22 13.15
CA HIS A 393 3.76 7.08 12.61
C HIS A 393 4.67 5.87 12.34
N SER A 394 5.76 6.10 11.61
CA SER A 394 6.69 5.04 11.22
C SER A 394 7.49 4.48 12.40
N TYR A 395 7.65 5.26 13.48
CA TYR A 395 8.27 4.80 14.71
C TYR A 395 7.37 3.87 15.51
N ILE A 396 6.09 4.25 15.68
CA ILE A 396 5.11 3.48 16.46
C ILE A 396 4.68 2.23 15.71
N HIS A 397 4.45 2.36 14.41
CA HIS A 397 3.85 1.33 13.57
C HIS A 397 4.88 0.56 12.72
N PHE A 398 6.12 0.43 13.20
CA PHE A 398 7.18 -0.29 12.48
C PHE A 398 6.81 -1.74 12.13
N GLY A 399 5.87 -2.36 12.87
CA GLY A 399 5.36 -3.70 12.60
C GLY A 399 4.73 -3.89 11.21
N PHE A 400 4.33 -2.79 10.55
CA PHE A 400 3.85 -2.84 9.17
C PHE A 400 4.53 -1.83 8.24
N THR A 401 4.96 -0.66 8.72
CA THR A 401 5.61 0.36 7.88
C THR A 401 6.98 -0.08 7.34
N HIS A 402 7.65 -1.05 7.97
CA HIS A 402 8.90 -1.64 7.46
C HIS A 402 8.75 -2.18 6.03
N ARG A 403 7.54 -2.58 5.61
CA ARG A 403 7.26 -3.10 4.25
C ARG A 403 7.53 -2.07 3.16
N GLU A 404 7.61 -0.77 3.49
CA GLU A 404 8.07 0.28 2.55
C GLU A 404 9.48 -0.01 2.02
N LEU A 405 10.35 -0.60 2.85
CA LEU A 405 11.73 -0.97 2.46
C LEU A 405 11.79 -2.01 1.34
N SER A 406 10.67 -2.69 1.02
CA SER A 406 10.60 -3.57 -0.15
C SER A 406 10.91 -2.83 -1.46
N ILE A 407 10.61 -1.52 -1.52
CA ILE A 407 10.98 -0.64 -2.63
C ILE A 407 12.50 -0.55 -2.75
N THR A 408 13.18 -0.31 -1.62
CA THR A 408 14.66 -0.24 -1.56
C THR A 408 15.27 -1.56 -2.02
N PHE A 409 14.78 -2.67 -1.51
CA PHE A 409 15.26 -4.01 -1.88
C PHE A 409 15.06 -4.28 -3.37
N PHE A 410 13.89 -3.98 -3.90
CA PHE A 410 13.59 -4.20 -5.32
C PHE A 410 14.42 -3.29 -6.23
N ALA A 411 14.48 -1.99 -5.92
CA ALA A 411 15.26 -1.03 -6.73
C ALA A 411 16.74 -1.36 -6.77
N LEU A 412 17.36 -1.66 -5.60
CA LEU A 412 18.78 -2.00 -5.53
C LEU A 412 19.07 -3.34 -6.21
N SER A 413 18.22 -4.35 -6.05
CA SER A 413 18.43 -5.62 -6.75
C SER A 413 18.26 -5.49 -8.26
N CYS A 414 17.31 -4.69 -8.75
CA CYS A 414 17.20 -4.35 -10.17
C CYS A 414 18.45 -3.59 -10.68
N PHE A 415 18.94 -2.60 -9.91
CA PHE A 415 20.18 -1.87 -10.23
C PHE A 415 21.36 -2.82 -10.39
N LEU A 416 21.56 -3.71 -9.42
CA LEU A 416 22.68 -4.66 -9.43
C LEU A 416 22.59 -5.65 -10.61
N VAL A 417 21.40 -6.18 -10.88
CA VAL A 417 21.19 -7.11 -12.00
C VAL A 417 21.44 -6.42 -13.35
N GLN A 418 21.03 -5.16 -13.50
CA GLN A 418 21.30 -4.39 -14.72
C GLN A 418 22.78 -4.12 -14.92
N LEU A 419 23.52 -3.80 -13.85
CA LEU A 419 24.98 -3.67 -13.93
C LEU A 419 25.64 -4.97 -14.44
N CYS A 420 25.18 -6.13 -13.99
CA CYS A 420 25.72 -7.40 -14.44
C CYS A 420 25.36 -7.75 -15.89
N ASN A 421 24.21 -7.29 -16.38
CA ASN A 421 23.74 -7.60 -17.74
C ASN A 421 24.28 -6.63 -18.81
N SER A 422 24.77 -5.44 -18.45
CA SER A 422 25.28 -4.45 -19.39
C SER A 422 26.51 -4.93 -20.18
N ALA A 423 27.21 -5.97 -19.73
CA ALA A 423 28.32 -6.60 -20.44
C ALA A 423 27.94 -7.39 -21.72
N HIS A 424 26.69 -7.62 -21.98
CA HIS A 424 26.23 -8.37 -23.16
C HIS A 424 25.80 -7.47 -24.33
N ILE A 425 25.84 -6.16 -24.14
CA ILE A 425 25.37 -5.17 -25.14
C ILE A 425 26.54 -4.49 -25.90
N GLU A 426 27.77 -4.61 -25.41
CA GLU A 426 29.00 -4.27 -26.12
C GLU A 426 29.62 -5.51 -26.79
#